data_cf37a7d59f24a2e27e064eebd5bf5e3d
#
_entry.id   cf37a7d59f24a2e27e064eebd5bf5e3d
#
_cell.length_a   1.000
_cell.length_b   1.000
_cell.length_c   1.000
_cell.angle_alpha   90.00
_cell.angle_beta   90.00
_cell.angle_gamma   90.00
#
_symmetry.space_group_name_H-M   'P 1'
#
loop_
_entity.id
_entity.type
_entity.pdbx_description
1 polymer ?
#
loop_
_entity_poly.entity_id
_entity_poly.type
_entity_poly.pdbx_seq_one_letter_code
_entity_poly.pdbx_strand_id
1 'polypeptide(L)'
;MNEVKDGKAERIARRSNEIANTRPRVVRAWSWAHARLNRLTRGRFMPRWFGAPVLVMETVGRRSGRQRATPVLYLDDGKRVIVYAANAGAHRVPAWWLNMSEAGEGTTVLRGKRTRVRPRVLEGAERAEAFERFCEMYPQAREYPSFTERPMPLIALEPA
;
A
#
# COMPACT_ATOMS: atom_id res chain seq x y z
N MET A 1 -19.95 -17.67 -12.28
CA MET A 1 -19.93 -16.23 -11.84
C MET A 1 -18.59 -15.79 -11.26
N ASN A 2 -17.71 -16.69 -10.81
CA ASN A 2 -16.35 -16.37 -10.33
C ASN A 2 -15.35 -16.11 -11.46
N GLU A 3 -15.34 -16.86 -12.55
CA GLU A 3 -14.37 -16.70 -13.67
C GLU A 3 -14.36 -15.31 -14.31
N VAL A 4 -15.51 -14.65 -14.44
CA VAL A 4 -15.59 -13.29 -15.01
C VAL A 4 -15.00 -12.24 -14.06
N LYS A 5 -15.12 -12.44 -12.74
CA LYS A 5 -14.52 -11.57 -11.73
C LYS A 5 -13.00 -11.74 -11.68
N ASP A 6 -12.52 -12.98 -11.79
CA ASP A 6 -11.08 -13.32 -11.78
C ASP A 6 -10.37 -12.73 -13.01
N GLY A 7 -10.93 -12.86 -14.19
CA GLY A 7 -10.36 -12.26 -15.41
C GLY A 7 -10.33 -10.72 -15.41
N LYS A 8 -11.24 -10.06 -14.66
CA LYS A 8 -11.20 -8.60 -14.49
C LYS A 8 -10.10 -8.18 -13.50
N ALA A 9 -9.96 -8.91 -12.40
CA ALA A 9 -8.93 -8.66 -11.39
C ALA A 9 -7.52 -8.82 -12.00
N GLU A 10 -7.30 -9.88 -12.77
CA GLU A 10 -6.04 -10.14 -13.48
C GLU A 10 -5.69 -9.02 -14.46
N ARG A 11 -6.64 -8.57 -15.30
CA ARG A 11 -6.40 -7.46 -16.24
C ARG A 11 -6.03 -6.17 -15.53
N ILE A 12 -6.70 -5.86 -14.43
CA ILE A 12 -6.38 -4.67 -13.62
C ILE A 12 -4.99 -4.81 -13.01
N ALA A 13 -4.66 -5.99 -12.47
CA ALA A 13 -3.37 -6.28 -11.88
C ALA A 13 -2.23 -6.11 -12.89
N ARG A 14 -2.34 -6.71 -14.09
CA ARG A 14 -1.35 -6.60 -15.18
C ARG A 14 -1.15 -5.16 -15.61
N ARG A 15 -2.23 -4.41 -15.83
CA ARG A 15 -2.15 -3.00 -16.22
C ARG A 15 -1.50 -2.12 -15.14
N SER A 16 -1.85 -2.37 -13.88
CA SER A 16 -1.25 -1.65 -12.75
C SER A 16 0.25 -1.96 -12.61
N ASN A 17 0.64 -3.21 -12.80
CA ASN A 17 2.04 -3.65 -12.82
C ASN A 17 2.83 -2.99 -13.95
N GLU A 18 2.29 -3.00 -15.16
CA GLU A 18 2.91 -2.34 -16.32
C GLU A 18 3.15 -0.85 -16.06
N ILE A 19 2.14 -0.13 -15.57
CA ILE A 19 2.26 1.30 -15.25
C ILE A 19 3.32 1.53 -14.16
N ALA A 20 3.34 0.70 -13.11
CA ALA A 20 4.29 0.83 -12.02
C ALA A 20 5.75 0.61 -12.47
N ASN A 21 5.97 -0.29 -13.45
CA ASN A 21 7.29 -0.57 -14.00
C ASN A 21 7.73 0.46 -15.05
N THR A 22 6.82 0.85 -15.97
CA THR A 22 7.18 1.66 -17.15
C THR A 22 7.11 3.16 -16.89
N ARG A 23 6.23 3.62 -15.98
CA ARG A 23 5.97 5.05 -15.72
C ARG A 23 6.12 5.46 -14.25
N PRO A 24 7.24 5.16 -13.59
CA PRO A 24 7.42 5.44 -12.16
C PRO A 24 7.35 6.94 -11.82
N ARG A 25 7.66 7.84 -12.78
CA ARG A 25 7.52 9.29 -12.59
C ARG A 25 6.07 9.73 -12.53
N VAL A 26 5.21 9.14 -13.38
CA VAL A 26 3.76 9.40 -13.39
C VAL A 26 3.11 8.92 -12.10
N VAL A 27 3.46 7.70 -11.68
CA VAL A 27 2.98 7.15 -10.39
C VAL A 27 3.39 8.05 -9.21
N ARG A 28 4.62 8.57 -9.19
CA ARG A 28 5.08 9.50 -8.14
C ARG A 28 4.34 10.84 -8.18
N ALA A 29 4.15 11.42 -9.35
CA ALA A 29 3.42 12.69 -9.50
C ALA A 29 1.97 12.53 -9.05
N TRP A 30 1.32 11.46 -9.44
CA TRP A 30 -0.03 11.12 -9.00
C TRP A 30 -0.11 10.91 -7.47
N SER A 31 0.82 10.14 -6.91
CA SER A 31 0.89 9.90 -5.47
C SER A 31 1.09 11.20 -4.69
N TRP A 32 1.94 12.10 -5.20
CA TRP A 32 2.16 13.41 -4.59
C TRP A 32 0.89 14.29 -4.64
N ALA A 33 0.24 14.36 -5.80
CA ALA A 33 -1.00 15.14 -5.97
C ALA A 33 -2.11 14.59 -5.08
N HIS A 34 -2.28 13.27 -5.03
CA HIS A 34 -3.26 12.61 -4.17
C HIS A 34 -2.98 12.88 -2.68
N ALA A 35 -1.73 12.75 -2.25
CA ALA A 35 -1.36 13.01 -0.86
C ALA A 35 -1.58 14.47 -0.46
N ARG A 36 -1.25 15.43 -1.37
CA ARG A 36 -1.50 16.85 -1.15
C ARG A 36 -2.99 17.15 -1.02
N LEU A 37 -3.80 16.59 -1.92
CA LEU A 37 -5.24 16.79 -1.92
C LEU A 37 -5.89 16.12 -0.71
N ASN A 38 -5.42 14.95 -0.32
CA ASN A 38 -5.88 14.26 0.87
C ASN A 38 -5.58 15.05 2.15
N ARG A 39 -4.41 15.73 2.23
CA ARG A 39 -4.11 16.67 3.34
C ARG A 39 -5.06 17.86 3.37
N LEU A 40 -5.32 18.48 2.22
CA LEU A 40 -6.20 19.65 2.12
C LEU A 40 -7.66 19.30 2.50
N THR A 41 -8.10 18.11 2.17
CA THR A 41 -9.46 17.62 2.46
C THR A 41 -9.57 16.84 3.77
N ARG A 42 -8.53 16.87 4.62
CA ARG A 42 -8.47 16.14 5.90
C ARG A 42 -8.77 14.64 5.75
N GLY A 43 -8.25 14.01 4.68
CA GLY A 43 -8.43 12.58 4.43
C GLY A 43 -9.77 12.20 3.78
N ARG A 44 -10.55 13.17 3.32
CA ARG A 44 -11.87 12.94 2.69
C ARG A 44 -11.78 12.74 1.18
N PHE A 45 -10.63 13.03 0.56
CA PHE A 45 -10.44 12.88 -0.89
C PHE A 45 -10.07 11.44 -1.24
N MET A 46 -10.87 10.82 -2.10
CA MET A 46 -10.69 9.46 -2.61
C MET A 46 -10.29 8.44 -1.52
N PRO A 47 -11.15 8.17 -0.53
CA PRO A 47 -10.84 7.25 0.56
C PRO A 47 -10.76 5.79 0.11
N ARG A 48 -11.06 5.50 -1.14
CA ARG A 48 -11.06 4.15 -1.73
C ARG A 48 -10.47 4.14 -3.14
N TRP A 49 -9.65 3.12 -3.44
CA TRP A 49 -9.19 2.80 -4.78
C TRP A 49 -9.70 1.42 -5.19
N PHE A 50 -10.34 1.33 -6.35
CA PHE A 50 -10.93 0.07 -6.84
C PHE A 50 -11.78 -0.66 -5.78
N GLY A 51 -12.48 0.10 -4.96
CA GLY A 51 -13.28 -0.46 -3.87
C GLY A 51 -12.53 -0.71 -2.55
N ALA A 52 -11.21 -0.73 -2.54
CA ALA A 52 -10.39 -0.94 -1.34
C ALA A 52 -10.08 0.39 -0.62
N PRO A 53 -10.01 0.39 0.73
CA PRO A 53 -9.73 1.59 1.50
C PRO A 53 -8.26 2.03 1.38
N VAL A 54 -8.03 3.35 1.43
CA VAL A 54 -6.72 3.98 1.28
C VAL A 54 -6.41 4.85 2.50
N LEU A 55 -5.19 4.72 3.01
CA LEU A 55 -4.57 5.67 3.94
C LEU A 55 -3.43 6.42 3.26
N VAL A 56 -2.98 7.52 3.86
CA VAL A 56 -1.72 8.15 3.47
C VAL A 56 -0.63 7.74 4.45
N MET A 57 0.43 7.14 3.91
CA MET A 57 1.64 6.81 4.63
C MET A 57 2.63 7.96 4.51
N GLU A 58 2.99 8.57 5.62
CA GLU A 58 4.02 9.62 5.68
C GLU A 58 5.32 9.02 6.24
N THR A 59 6.41 9.23 5.52
CA THR A 59 7.75 8.76 5.88
C THR A 59 8.78 9.83 5.59
N VAL A 60 9.95 9.74 6.23
CA VAL A 60 11.11 10.56 5.88
C VAL A 60 11.91 9.82 4.80
N GLY A 61 12.21 10.48 3.71
CA GLY A 61 13.00 9.89 2.62
C GLY A 61 14.42 9.60 3.08
N ARG A 62 14.79 8.32 3.19
CA ARG A 62 16.07 7.84 3.72
C ARG A 62 17.32 8.44 3.05
N ARG A 63 17.22 8.84 1.77
CA ARG A 63 18.33 9.47 1.03
C ARG A 63 18.29 10.99 1.01
N SER A 64 17.11 11.59 1.21
CA SER A 64 16.90 13.02 1.00
C SER A 64 16.51 13.77 2.25
N GLY A 65 16.19 13.09 3.36
CA GLY A 65 15.65 13.68 4.58
C GLY A 65 14.29 14.37 4.43
N ARG A 66 13.72 14.35 3.21
CA ARG A 66 12.47 15.07 2.93
C ARG A 66 11.25 14.24 3.30
N GLN A 67 10.24 14.91 3.83
CA GLN A 67 8.93 14.29 4.07
C GLN A 67 8.32 13.77 2.77
N ARG A 68 7.83 12.53 2.82
CA ARG A 68 7.15 11.85 1.72
C ARG A 68 5.78 11.41 2.20
N ALA A 69 4.80 11.52 1.32
CA ALA A 69 3.46 11.03 1.57
C ALA A 69 3.03 10.15 0.40
N THR A 70 2.58 8.95 0.70
CA THR A 70 2.21 7.93 -0.29
C THR A 70 0.86 7.34 0.07
N PRO A 71 -0.12 7.33 -0.83
CA PRO A 71 -1.36 6.60 -0.62
C PRO A 71 -1.10 5.10 -0.70
N VAL A 72 -1.63 4.36 0.26
CA VAL A 72 -1.43 2.91 0.39
C VAL A 72 -2.76 2.25 0.72
N LEU A 73 -3.06 1.15 0.05
CA LEU A 73 -4.20 0.31 0.41
C LEU A 73 -3.97 -0.34 1.77
N TYR A 74 -5.00 -0.42 2.59
CA TYR A 74 -4.89 -1.06 3.89
C TYR A 74 -6.06 -2.00 4.17
N LEU A 75 -5.78 -3.02 4.97
CA LEU A 75 -6.76 -3.88 5.60
C LEU A 75 -6.95 -3.42 7.05
N ASP A 76 -8.18 -3.18 7.45
CA ASP A 76 -8.52 -2.91 8.84
C ASP A 76 -8.68 -4.26 9.57
N ASP A 77 -7.83 -4.49 10.56
CA ASP A 77 -7.82 -5.70 11.38
C ASP A 77 -8.52 -5.48 12.74
N GLY A 78 -9.23 -4.35 12.89
CA GLY A 78 -9.93 -3.96 14.11
C GLY A 78 -9.01 -3.44 15.22
N LYS A 79 -7.86 -4.06 15.42
CA LYS A 79 -6.84 -3.65 16.42
C LYS A 79 -5.73 -2.80 15.79
N ARG A 80 -5.48 -3.00 14.50
CA ARG A 80 -4.35 -2.40 13.76
C ARG A 80 -4.67 -2.32 12.27
N VAL A 81 -3.83 -1.61 11.56
CA VAL A 81 -3.89 -1.49 10.11
C VAL A 81 -2.81 -2.37 9.50
N ILE A 82 -3.17 -3.16 8.49
CA ILE A 82 -2.23 -3.99 7.74
C ILE A 82 -2.07 -3.42 6.33
N VAL A 83 -0.84 -3.26 5.89
CA VAL A 83 -0.50 -2.77 4.55
C VAL A 83 0.35 -3.80 3.80
N TYR A 84 0.27 -3.79 2.47
CA TYR A 84 0.99 -4.71 1.61
C TYR A 84 2.03 -3.97 0.77
N ALA A 85 3.31 -4.26 0.96
CA ALA A 85 4.41 -3.60 0.23
C ALA A 85 4.60 -4.17 -1.18
N ALA A 86 3.51 -4.35 -1.91
CA ALA A 86 3.48 -5.00 -3.20
C ALA A 86 3.90 -4.08 -4.37
N ASN A 87 3.58 -2.78 -4.33
CA ASN A 87 3.79 -1.86 -5.46
C ASN A 87 3.22 -2.43 -6.78
N ALA A 88 2.00 -2.97 -6.75
CA ALA A 88 1.35 -3.65 -7.88
C ALA A 88 2.19 -4.81 -8.47
N GLY A 89 3.00 -5.50 -7.67
CA GLY A 89 3.90 -6.56 -8.13
C GLY A 89 5.09 -6.06 -8.97
N ALA A 90 5.36 -4.75 -9.00
CA ALA A 90 6.49 -4.21 -9.75
C ALA A 90 7.84 -4.68 -9.17
N HIS A 91 8.87 -4.72 -10.01
CA HIS A 91 10.23 -5.16 -9.62
C HIS A 91 10.85 -4.29 -8.52
N ARG A 92 10.41 -3.03 -8.39
CA ARG A 92 10.94 -2.11 -7.39
C ARG A 92 10.16 -2.19 -6.08
N VAL A 93 10.89 -2.32 -4.98
CA VAL A 93 10.32 -2.19 -3.64
C VAL A 93 9.72 -0.78 -3.45
N PRO A 94 8.53 -0.64 -2.86
CA PRO A 94 7.95 0.69 -2.60
C PRO A 94 8.86 1.53 -1.71
N ALA A 95 9.08 2.79 -2.11
CA ALA A 95 9.99 3.68 -1.38
C ALA A 95 9.52 3.96 0.06
N TRP A 96 8.21 4.02 0.29
CA TRP A 96 7.65 4.22 1.63
C TRP A 96 8.04 3.08 2.58
N TRP A 97 8.08 1.83 2.06
CA TRP A 97 8.50 0.68 2.86
C TRP A 97 9.99 0.75 3.20
N LEU A 98 10.84 1.04 2.20
CA LEU A 98 12.28 1.20 2.42
C LEU A 98 12.59 2.33 3.41
N ASN A 99 11.84 3.42 3.38
CA ASN A 99 12.01 4.52 4.32
C ASN A 99 11.58 4.11 5.74
N MET A 100 10.41 3.47 5.85
CA MET A 100 9.85 3.07 7.14
C MET A 100 10.66 1.96 7.79
N SER A 101 11.12 0.97 7.03
CA SER A 101 11.92 -0.14 7.57
C SER A 101 13.28 0.33 8.11
N GLU A 102 13.89 1.34 7.47
CA GLU A 102 15.14 1.93 7.93
C GLU A 102 14.94 2.84 9.16
N ALA A 103 13.87 3.63 9.17
CA ALA A 103 13.57 4.53 10.27
C ALA A 103 12.97 3.82 11.50
N GLY A 104 12.44 2.61 11.34
CA GLY A 104 11.70 1.88 12.38
C GLY A 104 10.33 2.46 12.72
N GLU A 105 9.93 3.54 12.04
CA GLU A 105 8.65 4.23 12.28
C GLU A 105 8.12 4.98 11.05
N GLY A 106 6.87 5.37 11.11
CA GLY A 106 6.21 6.24 10.16
C GLY A 106 4.98 6.91 10.75
N THR A 107 4.22 7.61 9.92
CA THR A 107 2.95 8.20 10.34
C THR A 107 1.87 7.80 9.34
N THR A 108 0.76 7.30 9.82
CA THR A 108 -0.44 7.10 9.00
C THR A 108 -1.36 8.31 9.13
N VAL A 109 -2.00 8.69 8.01
CA VAL A 109 -3.09 9.64 8.01
C VAL A 109 -4.33 8.93 7.50
N LEU A 110 -5.26 8.69 8.40
CA LEU A 110 -6.52 8.01 8.13
C LEU A 110 -7.68 8.89 8.58
N ARG A 111 -8.56 9.26 7.64
CA ARG A 111 -9.72 10.15 7.90
C ARG A 111 -9.33 11.44 8.64
N GLY A 112 -8.16 12.00 8.31
CA GLY A 112 -7.63 13.21 8.92
C GLY A 112 -6.91 13.02 10.26
N LYS A 113 -6.99 11.84 10.87
CA LYS A 113 -6.26 11.50 12.10
C LYS A 113 -4.84 11.06 11.72
N ARG A 114 -3.84 11.68 12.34
CA ARG A 114 -2.42 11.31 12.22
C ARG A 114 -2.06 10.42 13.40
N THR A 115 -1.46 9.28 13.11
CA THR A 115 -1.00 8.32 14.14
C THR A 115 0.43 7.90 13.81
N ARG A 116 1.36 8.07 14.78
CA ARG A 116 2.69 7.47 14.67
C ARG A 116 2.57 5.98 14.82
N VAL A 117 3.29 5.24 13.97
CA VAL A 117 3.21 3.78 13.91
C VAL A 117 4.59 3.16 13.77
N ARG A 118 4.76 1.97 14.31
CA ARG A 118 5.91 1.09 14.11
C ARG A 118 5.51 -0.06 13.19
N PRO A 119 6.33 -0.38 12.19
CA PRO A 119 6.07 -1.50 11.32
C PRO A 119 6.49 -2.82 11.98
N ARG A 120 5.64 -3.84 11.88
CA ARG A 120 5.97 -5.22 12.17
C ARG A 120 5.63 -6.08 10.97
N VAL A 121 6.61 -6.77 10.42
CA VAL A 121 6.40 -7.73 9.32
C VAL A 121 5.62 -8.92 9.84
N LEU A 122 4.57 -9.32 9.12
CA LEU A 122 3.79 -10.50 9.44
C LEU A 122 4.46 -11.75 8.87
N GLU A 123 4.47 -12.83 9.65
CA GLU A 123 5.10 -14.10 9.30
C GLU A 123 4.17 -15.29 9.55
N GLY A 124 4.52 -16.46 9.00
CA GLY A 124 3.83 -17.71 9.25
C GLY A 124 2.32 -17.67 8.99
N ALA A 125 1.55 -18.24 9.90
CA ALA A 125 0.09 -18.33 9.80
C ALA A 125 -0.58 -16.94 9.81
N GLU A 126 -0.07 -15.99 10.62
CA GLU A 126 -0.59 -14.64 10.69
C GLU A 126 -0.49 -13.91 9.32
N ARG A 127 0.63 -14.10 8.63
CA ARG A 127 0.82 -13.57 7.27
C ARG A 127 -0.15 -14.21 6.28
N ALA A 128 -0.31 -15.53 6.34
CA ALA A 128 -1.19 -16.25 5.42
C ALA A 128 -2.64 -15.80 5.56
N GLU A 129 -3.15 -15.72 6.79
CA GLU A 129 -4.50 -15.23 7.07
C GLU A 129 -4.70 -13.79 6.61
N ALA A 130 -3.77 -12.90 6.94
CA ALA A 130 -3.82 -11.50 6.53
C ALA A 130 -3.79 -11.36 5.00
N PHE A 131 -3.04 -12.21 4.29
CA PHE A 131 -2.98 -12.19 2.82
C PHE A 131 -4.32 -12.59 2.20
N GLU A 132 -4.97 -13.65 2.70
CA GLU A 132 -6.27 -14.06 2.20
C GLU A 132 -7.32 -12.95 2.42
N ARG A 133 -7.41 -12.38 3.61
CA ARG A 133 -8.30 -11.26 3.89
C ARG A 133 -7.99 -10.02 3.06
N PHE A 134 -6.71 -9.75 2.78
CA PHE A 134 -6.33 -8.66 1.89
C PHE A 134 -6.77 -8.92 0.45
N CYS A 135 -6.67 -10.16 -0.04
CA CYS A 135 -7.14 -10.57 -1.36
C CYS A 135 -8.66 -10.56 -1.48
N GLU A 136 -9.40 -10.87 -0.42
CA GLU A 136 -10.87 -10.73 -0.39
C GLU A 136 -11.28 -9.26 -0.59
N MET A 137 -10.59 -8.34 0.09
CA MET A 137 -10.82 -6.90 -0.02
C MET A 137 -10.36 -6.34 -1.37
N TYR A 138 -9.23 -6.83 -1.88
CA TYR A 138 -8.58 -6.35 -3.10
C TYR A 138 -8.06 -7.54 -3.94
N PRO A 139 -8.93 -8.18 -4.75
CA PRO A 139 -8.62 -9.42 -5.46
C PRO A 139 -7.38 -9.37 -6.35
N GLN A 140 -7.07 -8.21 -6.91
CA GLN A 140 -5.89 -7.99 -7.74
C GLN A 140 -4.56 -8.31 -7.03
N ALA A 141 -4.53 -8.24 -5.70
CA ALA A 141 -3.34 -8.53 -4.91
C ALA A 141 -2.88 -9.98 -5.05
N ARG A 142 -3.79 -10.90 -5.37
CA ARG A 142 -3.50 -12.32 -5.57
C ARG A 142 -2.55 -12.57 -6.74
N GLU A 143 -2.60 -11.71 -7.76
CA GLU A 143 -1.80 -11.82 -8.96
C GLU A 143 -0.36 -11.28 -8.79
N TYR A 144 -0.12 -10.43 -7.80
CA TYR A 144 1.16 -9.74 -7.67
C TYR A 144 2.37 -10.66 -7.49
N PRO A 145 2.29 -11.79 -6.75
CA PRO A 145 3.40 -12.72 -6.63
C PRO A 145 3.83 -13.36 -7.96
N SER A 146 2.95 -13.44 -8.96
CA SER A 146 3.29 -13.99 -10.28
C SER A 146 4.12 -13.04 -11.15
N PHE A 147 4.20 -11.74 -10.78
CA PHE A 147 4.89 -10.73 -11.59
C PHE A 147 6.35 -10.50 -11.17
N THR A 148 6.76 -10.98 -9.99
CA THR A 148 8.10 -10.75 -9.46
C THR A 148 8.43 -11.74 -8.35
N GLU A 149 9.70 -12.15 -8.27
CA GLU A 149 10.23 -13.02 -7.20
C GLU A 149 10.65 -12.24 -5.95
N ARG A 150 10.63 -10.88 -6.00
CA ARG A 150 11.03 -10.11 -4.83
C ARG A 150 10.06 -10.31 -3.66
N PRO A 151 10.57 -10.26 -2.42
CA PRO A 151 9.71 -10.30 -1.24
C PRO A 151 8.71 -9.13 -1.23
N MET A 152 7.46 -9.43 -0.92
CA MET A 152 6.39 -8.45 -0.72
C MET A 152 5.80 -8.68 0.68
N PRO A 153 6.33 -8.00 1.70
CA PRO A 153 5.85 -8.18 3.06
C PRO A 153 4.46 -7.58 3.27
N LEU A 154 3.65 -8.26 4.06
CA LEU A 154 2.51 -7.70 4.76
C LEU A 154 3.02 -7.14 6.09
N ILE A 155 2.59 -5.94 6.43
CA ILE A 155 3.13 -5.17 7.55
C ILE A 155 1.97 -4.70 8.41
N ALA A 156 1.97 -5.12 9.67
CA ALA A 156 1.11 -4.52 10.69
C ALA A 156 1.70 -3.17 11.10
N LEU A 157 0.86 -2.16 11.16
CA LEU A 157 1.19 -0.82 11.64
C LEU A 157 0.65 -0.68 13.05
N GLU A 158 1.52 -0.78 14.01
CA GLU A 158 1.18 -0.74 15.44
C GLU A 158 1.39 0.71 15.94
N PRO A 159 0.47 1.26 16.75
CA PRO A 159 0.67 2.56 17.37
C PRO A 159 2.00 2.63 18.13
N ALA A 160 2.78 3.72 17.94
CA ALA A 160 4.08 3.93 18.57
C ALA A 160 3.92 4.55 19.97
#